data_776360527c8af35bb3dd8444077c3bf0
#
_entry.id   776360527c8af35bb3dd8444077c3bf0
#
_cell.length_a   1.000
_cell.length_b   1.000
_cell.length_c   1.000
_cell.angle_alpha   90.00
_cell.angle_beta   90.00
_cell.angle_gamma   90.00
#
_symmetry.space_group_name_H-M   'P 1'
#
loop_
_entity.id
_entity.type
_entity.pdbx_description
1 polymer ?
#
loop_
_entity_poly.entity_id
_entity_poly.type
_entity_poly.pdbx_seq_one_letter_code
_entity_poly.pdbx_strand_id
1 'polypeptide(L)'
;MTLPTSPRPTRSASLFLIQKALAERMVLRISYRGAGKAESLPREIEPMGLTYYGDRWHLIAWCRMRHDYRDFRTDRIHDLAALAQRFEPRTNFSLDEFLARVDQPRTMVNATIRVDPVTAERVRKEAPFKIVGEESNESDVIFTIEAGNWDWYMGWFLSFGSRVTIMEPESFRVRLFEVAQATANHHRREE
;
A
#
# COMPACT_ATOMS: atom_id res chain seq x y z
N MET A 1 -22.63 -27.74 -14.87
CA MET A 1 -21.93 -27.23 -16.07
C MET A 1 -20.93 -26.20 -15.57
N THR A 2 -19.70 -26.67 -15.29
CA THR A 2 -18.64 -25.85 -14.66
C THR A 2 -17.97 -25.04 -15.76
N LEU A 3 -18.06 -23.72 -15.69
CA LEU A 3 -17.34 -22.83 -16.60
C LEU A 3 -15.83 -23.02 -16.42
N PRO A 4 -15.03 -23.05 -17.50
CA PRO A 4 -13.59 -23.18 -17.40
C PRO A 4 -13.03 -21.93 -16.72
N THR A 5 -12.28 -22.14 -15.63
CA THR A 5 -11.50 -21.12 -14.94
C THR A 5 -10.41 -20.64 -15.90
N SER A 6 -10.55 -19.44 -16.47
CA SER A 6 -9.50 -18.83 -17.26
C SER A 6 -8.22 -18.72 -16.42
N PRO A 7 -7.03 -19.03 -16.97
CA PRO A 7 -5.78 -18.89 -16.24
C PRO A 7 -5.63 -17.44 -15.77
N ARG A 8 -5.20 -17.25 -14.53
CA ARG A 8 -4.94 -15.90 -13.98
C ARG A 8 -3.97 -15.17 -14.90
N PRO A 9 -4.31 -13.97 -15.39
CA PRO A 9 -3.39 -13.21 -16.21
C PRO A 9 -2.11 -12.93 -15.42
N THR A 10 -0.97 -13.03 -16.07
CA THR A 10 0.31 -12.64 -15.46
C THR A 10 0.24 -11.16 -15.10
N ARG A 11 1.03 -10.73 -14.10
CA ARG A 11 1.07 -9.32 -13.65
C ARG A 11 1.28 -8.35 -14.83
N SER A 12 2.14 -8.68 -15.77
CA SER A 12 2.40 -7.90 -16.98
C SER A 12 1.18 -7.82 -17.90
N ALA A 13 0.48 -8.94 -18.12
CA ALA A 13 -0.73 -8.97 -18.94
C ALA A 13 -1.87 -8.13 -18.32
N SER A 14 -1.99 -8.13 -16.99
CA SER A 14 -2.97 -7.29 -16.27
C SER A 14 -2.68 -5.81 -16.45
N LEU A 15 -1.42 -5.37 -16.31
CA LEU A 15 -1.02 -3.98 -16.50
C LEU A 15 -1.26 -3.52 -17.95
N PHE A 16 -0.93 -4.35 -18.93
CA PHE A 16 -1.19 -4.06 -20.34
C PHE A 16 -2.69 -3.88 -20.63
N LEU A 17 -3.55 -4.76 -20.09
CA LEU A 17 -5.00 -4.65 -20.25
C LEU A 17 -5.55 -3.37 -19.59
N ILE A 18 -5.04 -3.00 -18.43
CA ILE A 18 -5.40 -1.75 -17.74
C ILE A 18 -5.00 -0.52 -18.58
N GLN A 19 -3.77 -0.52 -19.12
CA GLN A 19 -3.30 0.59 -19.97
C GLN A 19 -4.14 0.72 -21.24
N LYS A 20 -4.48 -0.40 -21.89
CA LYS A 20 -5.37 -0.41 -23.04
C LYS A 20 -6.75 0.15 -22.68
N ALA A 21 -7.32 -0.30 -21.56
CA ALA A 21 -8.64 0.17 -21.11
C ALA A 21 -8.64 1.66 -20.75
N LEU A 22 -7.54 2.20 -20.22
CA LEU A 22 -7.36 3.64 -20.01
C LEU A 22 -7.36 4.40 -21.32
N ALA A 23 -6.56 3.95 -22.31
CA ALA A 23 -6.43 4.62 -23.61
C ALA A 23 -7.74 4.61 -24.41
N GLU A 24 -8.46 3.47 -24.38
CA GLU A 24 -9.69 3.27 -25.15
C GLU A 24 -10.97 3.60 -24.37
N ARG A 25 -10.83 4.05 -23.11
CA ARG A 25 -11.96 4.37 -22.19
C ARG A 25 -12.92 3.20 -21.99
N MET A 26 -12.37 2.00 -21.85
CA MET A 26 -13.17 0.79 -21.68
C MET A 26 -13.46 0.57 -20.19
N VAL A 27 -14.70 0.15 -19.91
CA VAL A 27 -15.07 -0.30 -18.56
C VAL A 27 -14.34 -1.60 -18.26
N LEU A 28 -13.78 -1.68 -17.06
CA LEU A 28 -13.17 -2.91 -16.55
C LEU A 28 -14.11 -3.60 -15.55
N ARG A 29 -14.25 -4.91 -15.69
CA ARG A 29 -14.81 -5.76 -14.63
C ARG A 29 -13.65 -6.40 -13.90
N ILE A 30 -13.62 -6.22 -12.58
CA ILE A 30 -12.59 -6.77 -11.70
C ILE A 30 -13.23 -7.60 -10.58
N SER A 31 -12.52 -8.63 -10.13
CA SER A 31 -12.77 -9.31 -8.86
C SER A 31 -11.75 -8.80 -7.85
N TYR A 32 -12.20 -8.01 -6.86
CA TYR A 32 -11.33 -7.26 -5.96
C TYR A 32 -11.45 -7.69 -4.51
N ARG A 33 -10.33 -7.99 -3.88
CA ARG A 33 -10.25 -8.29 -2.45
C ARG A 33 -9.89 -7.04 -1.66
N GLY A 34 -10.85 -6.52 -0.91
CA GLY A 34 -10.61 -5.40 0.01
C GLY A 34 -9.62 -5.75 1.13
N ALA A 35 -9.02 -4.73 1.75
CA ALA A 35 -8.16 -4.95 2.91
C ALA A 35 -8.94 -5.62 4.05
N GLY A 36 -8.36 -6.67 4.64
CA GLY A 36 -8.98 -7.43 5.73
C GLY A 36 -10.23 -8.24 5.34
N LYS A 37 -10.52 -8.41 4.03
CA LYS A 37 -11.63 -9.22 3.54
C LYS A 37 -11.13 -10.56 3.00
N ALA A 38 -11.83 -11.65 3.36
CA ALA A 38 -11.54 -12.98 2.85
C ALA A 38 -12.01 -13.14 1.39
N GLU A 39 -13.14 -12.51 1.06
CA GLU A 39 -13.80 -12.66 -0.22
C GLU A 39 -13.47 -11.53 -1.20
N SER A 40 -13.39 -11.91 -2.48
CA SER A 40 -13.30 -10.97 -3.60
C SER A 40 -14.69 -10.65 -4.11
N LEU A 41 -14.98 -9.38 -4.33
CA LEU A 41 -16.27 -8.95 -4.86
C LEU A 41 -16.11 -8.43 -6.28
N PRO A 42 -17.06 -8.79 -7.20
CA PRO A 42 -17.06 -8.25 -8.55
C PRO A 42 -17.37 -6.76 -8.52
N ARG A 43 -16.68 -6.00 -9.37
CA ARG A 43 -16.88 -4.56 -9.54
C ARG A 43 -16.72 -4.18 -10.99
N GLU A 44 -17.55 -3.25 -11.44
CA GLU A 44 -17.34 -2.53 -12.68
C GLU A 44 -16.74 -1.17 -12.35
N ILE A 45 -15.64 -0.87 -13.01
CA ILE A 45 -14.86 0.34 -12.78
C ILE A 45 -14.52 1.03 -14.10
N GLU A 46 -14.44 2.34 -14.06
CA GLU A 46 -14.01 3.19 -15.16
C GLU A 46 -12.58 3.66 -14.83
N PRO A 47 -11.54 3.16 -15.51
CA PRO A 47 -10.16 3.50 -15.20
C PRO A 47 -9.87 4.97 -15.49
N MET A 48 -9.24 5.67 -14.53
CA MET A 48 -8.88 7.09 -14.61
C MET A 48 -7.37 7.31 -14.65
N GLY A 49 -6.59 6.43 -14.01
CA GLY A 49 -5.14 6.51 -13.97
C GLY A 49 -4.50 5.26 -13.41
N LEU A 50 -3.26 5.00 -13.85
CA LEU A 50 -2.41 3.93 -13.34
C LEU A 50 -1.12 4.57 -12.81
N THR A 51 -0.83 4.39 -11.54
CA THR A 51 0.32 5.01 -10.86
C THR A 51 1.07 4.02 -10.00
N TYR A 52 2.33 4.29 -9.72
CA TYR A 52 3.18 3.46 -8.87
C TYR A 52 3.59 4.26 -7.64
N TYR A 53 3.16 3.82 -6.46
CA TYR A 53 3.57 4.37 -5.17
C TYR A 53 3.49 3.30 -4.07
N GLY A 54 4.20 3.49 -2.98
CA GLY A 54 4.25 2.51 -1.89
C GLY A 54 4.64 1.10 -2.36
N ASP A 55 5.61 1.01 -3.31
CA ASP A 55 6.12 -0.22 -3.93
C ASP A 55 5.08 -1.07 -4.66
N ARG A 56 3.98 -0.44 -5.13
CA ARG A 56 2.88 -1.15 -5.80
C ARG A 56 2.26 -0.32 -6.90
N TRP A 57 1.66 -1.02 -7.86
CA TRP A 57 0.81 -0.40 -8.85
C TRP A 57 -0.61 -0.18 -8.30
N HIS A 58 -1.12 1.01 -8.52
CA HIS A 58 -2.43 1.47 -8.12
C HIS A 58 -3.24 1.90 -9.34
N LEU A 59 -4.44 1.36 -9.46
CA LEU A 59 -5.42 1.74 -10.47
C LEU A 59 -6.45 2.66 -9.82
N ILE A 60 -6.40 3.93 -10.19
CA ILE A 60 -7.42 4.90 -9.78
C ILE A 60 -8.58 4.79 -10.75
N ALA A 61 -9.78 4.57 -10.24
CA ALA A 61 -10.95 4.36 -11.06
C ALA A 61 -12.23 4.82 -10.37
N TRP A 62 -13.22 5.21 -11.16
CA TRP A 62 -14.58 5.37 -10.69
C TRP A 62 -15.23 4.01 -10.48
N CYS A 63 -15.66 3.72 -9.28
CA CYS A 63 -16.35 2.48 -8.93
C CYS A 63 -17.85 2.66 -9.13
N ARG A 64 -18.43 2.03 -10.16
CA ARG A 64 -19.86 2.14 -10.47
C ARG A 64 -20.76 1.71 -9.32
N MET A 65 -20.36 0.66 -8.60
CA MET A 65 -21.11 0.15 -7.46
C MET A 65 -21.13 1.11 -6.25
N ARG A 66 -20.04 1.88 -6.06
CA ARG A 66 -19.92 2.79 -4.91
C ARG A 66 -20.21 4.25 -5.26
N HIS A 67 -20.39 4.55 -6.56
CA HIS A 67 -20.57 5.92 -7.08
C HIS A 67 -19.50 6.88 -6.55
N ASP A 68 -18.22 6.41 -6.57
CA ASP A 68 -17.11 7.17 -6.01
C ASP A 68 -15.78 6.74 -6.65
N TYR A 69 -14.78 7.66 -6.65
CA TYR A 69 -13.43 7.35 -7.04
C TYR A 69 -12.75 6.48 -5.99
N ARG A 70 -12.05 5.46 -6.44
CA ARG A 70 -11.37 4.49 -5.58
C ARG A 70 -9.99 4.17 -6.11
N ASP A 71 -9.12 3.90 -5.15
CA ASP A 71 -7.80 3.37 -5.37
C ASP A 71 -7.83 1.84 -5.24
N PHE A 72 -7.46 1.16 -6.31
CA PHE A 72 -7.39 -0.29 -6.38
C PHE A 72 -5.95 -0.74 -6.53
N ARG A 73 -5.40 -1.37 -5.52
CA ARG A 73 -4.11 -2.05 -5.63
C ARG A 73 -4.20 -3.18 -6.65
N THR A 74 -3.36 -3.15 -7.67
CA THR A 74 -3.43 -4.13 -8.77
C THR A 74 -3.12 -5.55 -8.30
N ASP A 75 -2.30 -5.74 -7.26
CA ASP A 75 -1.99 -7.04 -6.67
C ASP A 75 -3.16 -7.69 -5.91
N ARG A 76 -4.24 -6.94 -5.65
CA ARG A 76 -5.49 -7.42 -5.05
C ARG A 76 -6.60 -7.68 -6.06
N ILE A 77 -6.31 -7.49 -7.35
CA ILE A 77 -7.22 -7.83 -8.43
C ILE A 77 -6.98 -9.30 -8.80
N HIS A 78 -7.99 -10.15 -8.60
CA HIS A 78 -7.91 -11.59 -8.89
C HIS A 78 -8.29 -11.90 -10.32
N ASP A 79 -9.36 -11.24 -10.83
CA ASP A 79 -9.82 -11.35 -12.19
C ASP A 79 -9.97 -9.97 -12.80
N LEU A 80 -9.65 -9.86 -14.08
CA LEU A 80 -9.68 -8.60 -14.81
C LEU A 80 -10.14 -8.86 -16.24
N ALA A 81 -11.20 -8.19 -16.66
CA ALA A 81 -11.70 -8.23 -18.02
C ALA A 81 -12.11 -6.83 -18.50
N ALA A 82 -11.74 -6.49 -19.71
CA ALA A 82 -12.26 -5.30 -20.37
C ALA A 82 -13.63 -5.61 -21.00
N LEU A 83 -14.61 -4.77 -20.74
CA LEU A 83 -15.94 -4.87 -21.33
C LEU A 83 -15.96 -4.12 -22.67
N ALA A 84 -16.84 -4.52 -23.58
CA ALA A 84 -17.06 -3.79 -24.83
C ALA A 84 -17.66 -2.38 -24.61
N GLN A 85 -18.10 -2.10 -23.38
CA GLN A 85 -18.68 -0.82 -23.00
C GLN A 85 -17.59 0.22 -22.80
N ARG A 86 -17.78 1.39 -23.39
CA ARG A 86 -16.96 2.59 -23.15
C ARG A 86 -17.67 3.51 -22.17
N PHE A 87 -16.89 4.32 -21.47
CA PHE A 87 -17.39 5.36 -20.57
C PHE A 87 -17.03 6.75 -21.07
N GLU A 88 -17.87 7.72 -20.74
CA GLU A 88 -17.62 9.12 -21.08
C GLU A 88 -16.57 9.74 -20.16
N PRO A 89 -15.70 10.64 -20.66
CA PRO A 89 -14.71 11.31 -19.85
C PRO A 89 -15.34 12.04 -18.66
N ARG A 90 -14.77 11.86 -17.49
CA ARG A 90 -15.18 12.61 -16.31
C ARG A 90 -14.37 13.89 -16.22
N THR A 91 -14.96 14.99 -16.70
CA THR A 91 -14.31 16.32 -16.79
C THR A 91 -13.90 16.89 -15.43
N ASN A 92 -14.54 16.43 -14.34
CA ASN A 92 -14.28 16.92 -12.98
C ASN A 92 -13.28 16.02 -12.22
N PHE A 93 -12.52 15.16 -12.91
CA PHE A 93 -11.49 14.33 -12.31
C PHE A 93 -10.10 14.81 -12.70
N SER A 94 -9.29 15.08 -11.71
CA SER A 94 -7.84 15.26 -11.84
C SER A 94 -7.12 14.18 -11.06
N LEU A 95 -6.24 13.44 -11.74
CA LEU A 95 -5.42 12.39 -11.09
C LEU A 95 -4.49 13.02 -10.04
N ASP A 96 -3.89 14.16 -10.35
CA ASP A 96 -2.97 14.87 -9.46
C ASP A 96 -3.69 15.34 -8.19
N GLU A 97 -4.90 15.91 -8.32
CA GLU A 97 -5.71 16.28 -7.15
C GLU A 97 -6.18 15.07 -6.34
N PHE A 98 -6.50 13.97 -7.02
CA PHE A 98 -6.87 12.73 -6.32
C PHE A 98 -5.68 12.19 -5.55
N LEU A 99 -4.51 12.09 -6.17
CA LEU A 99 -3.28 11.63 -5.53
C LEU A 99 -2.87 12.56 -4.39
N ALA A 100 -2.95 13.87 -4.57
CA ALA A 100 -2.69 14.84 -3.50
C ALA A 100 -3.63 14.65 -2.29
N ARG A 101 -4.87 14.22 -2.51
CA ARG A 101 -5.81 13.88 -1.41
C ARG A 101 -5.54 12.51 -0.79
N VAL A 102 -5.09 11.54 -1.59
CA VAL A 102 -4.69 10.22 -1.09
C VAL A 102 -3.34 10.30 -0.38
N ASP A 103 -2.46 11.15 -0.91
CA ASP A 103 -1.14 11.45 -0.37
C ASP A 103 -1.18 12.59 0.67
N GLN A 104 -2.34 13.26 0.83
CA GLN A 104 -2.55 14.04 2.04
C GLN A 104 -2.48 13.04 3.20
N PRO A 105 -1.43 13.14 3.99
CA PRO A 105 -1.28 12.27 5.13
C PRO A 105 -2.54 12.46 5.97
N ARG A 106 -3.21 11.38 6.25
CA ARG A 106 -3.98 11.32 7.48
C ARG A 106 -2.96 11.64 8.57
N THR A 107 -2.86 12.92 8.90
CA THR A 107 -1.89 13.49 9.84
C THR A 107 -0.51 12.84 9.71
N MET A 108 0.45 13.51 9.00
CA MET A 108 1.85 13.08 9.04
C MET A 108 2.22 13.00 10.50
N VAL A 109 2.56 11.83 10.95
CA VAL A 109 2.97 11.61 12.33
C VAL A 109 4.49 11.46 12.31
N ASN A 110 5.16 12.36 13.01
CA ASN A 110 6.57 12.20 13.26
C ASN A 110 6.78 11.09 14.29
N ALA A 111 7.78 10.28 14.06
CA ALA A 111 8.25 9.34 15.05
C ALA A 111 9.75 9.54 15.29
N THR A 112 10.18 9.26 16.50
CA THR A 112 11.58 9.27 16.89
C THR A 112 12.03 7.84 17.12
N ILE A 113 13.07 7.43 16.43
CA ILE A 113 13.68 6.11 16.57
C ILE A 113 15.13 6.23 17.00
N ARG A 114 15.58 5.32 17.84
CA ARG A 114 16.97 5.18 18.26
C ARG A 114 17.55 3.89 17.72
N VAL A 115 18.76 3.96 17.20
CA VAL A 115 19.50 2.84 16.66
C VAL A 115 20.99 2.94 17.01
N ASP A 116 21.72 1.84 16.94
CA ASP A 116 23.19 1.86 16.99
C ASP A 116 23.78 2.41 15.69
N PRO A 117 25.05 2.87 15.70
CA PRO A 117 25.69 3.45 14.49
C PRO A 117 25.75 2.52 13.28
N VAL A 118 25.88 1.21 13.49
CA VAL A 118 25.92 0.21 12.39
C VAL A 118 24.53 0.08 11.75
N THR A 119 23.51 0.01 12.58
CA THR A 119 22.11 -0.05 12.11
C THR A 119 21.70 1.26 11.42
N ALA A 120 22.24 2.41 11.84
CA ALA A 120 21.97 3.71 11.24
C ALA A 120 22.32 3.76 9.75
N GLU A 121 23.42 3.11 9.32
CA GLU A 121 23.79 3.03 7.91
C GLU A 121 22.69 2.37 7.06
N ARG A 122 22.11 1.28 7.58
CA ARG A 122 21.02 0.60 6.91
C ARG A 122 19.75 1.47 6.88
N VAL A 123 19.46 2.17 7.98
CA VAL A 123 18.32 3.10 8.04
C VAL A 123 18.45 4.19 6.99
N ARG A 124 19.60 4.86 6.88
CA ARG A 124 19.84 5.91 5.87
C ARG A 124 19.66 5.41 4.43
N LYS A 125 20.08 4.19 4.17
CA LYS A 125 20.09 3.60 2.82
C LYS A 125 18.75 3.00 2.40
N GLU A 126 18.03 2.40 3.33
CA GLU A 126 16.89 1.52 3.02
C GLU A 126 15.56 2.06 3.58
N ALA A 127 15.55 3.19 4.30
CA ALA A 127 14.32 3.71 4.91
C ALA A 127 13.22 3.95 3.86
N PRO A 128 12.03 3.33 4.01
CA PRO A 128 10.91 3.51 3.08
C PRO A 128 10.05 4.74 3.41
N PHE A 129 10.52 5.59 4.31
CA PHE A 129 9.87 6.81 4.81
C PHE A 129 10.87 7.98 4.76
N LYS A 130 10.37 9.19 5.00
CA LYS A 130 11.21 10.38 4.99
C LYS A 130 11.92 10.56 6.33
N ILE A 131 13.24 10.70 6.31
CA ILE A 131 14.04 11.15 7.45
C ILE A 131 14.03 12.68 7.42
N VAL A 132 13.54 13.30 8.49
CA VAL A 132 13.42 14.76 8.62
C VAL A 132 14.41 15.35 9.65
N GLY A 133 15.02 14.51 10.46
CA GLY A 133 16.06 14.89 11.43
C GLY A 133 16.96 13.73 11.79
N GLU A 134 18.20 14.04 12.14
CA GLU A 134 19.18 13.07 12.62
C GLU A 134 20.07 13.74 13.67
N GLU A 135 20.19 13.07 14.83
CA GLU A 135 21.11 13.43 15.90
C GLU A 135 21.95 12.20 16.25
N SER A 136 23.23 12.36 16.44
CA SER A 136 24.15 11.25 16.73
C SER A 136 25.06 11.58 17.90
N ASN A 137 25.35 10.58 18.73
CA ASN A 137 26.39 10.59 19.74
C ASN A 137 27.30 9.36 19.56
N GLU A 138 28.19 9.08 20.50
CA GLU A 138 29.17 7.99 20.39
C GLU A 138 28.51 6.58 20.36
N SER A 139 27.34 6.43 20.98
CA SER A 139 26.67 5.13 21.14
C SER A 139 25.41 4.95 20.31
N ASP A 140 24.70 6.05 20.02
CA ASP A 140 23.36 6.01 19.42
C ASP A 140 23.21 7.05 18.31
N VAL A 141 22.36 6.71 17.34
CA VAL A 141 21.83 7.64 16.35
C VAL A 141 20.31 7.71 16.52
N ILE A 142 19.81 8.93 16.62
CA ILE A 142 18.39 9.22 16.75
C ILE A 142 17.89 9.84 15.45
N PHE A 143 16.93 9.18 14.81
CA PHE A 143 16.27 9.72 13.63
C PHE A 143 14.89 10.25 14.00
N THR A 144 14.57 11.44 13.50
CA THR A 144 13.20 11.91 13.39
C THR A 144 12.70 11.56 11.99
N ILE A 145 11.63 10.80 11.92
CA ILE A 145 11.08 10.24 10.69
C ILE A 145 9.62 10.65 10.52
N GLU A 146 9.20 10.80 9.28
CA GLU A 146 7.85 11.24 8.93
C GLU A 146 7.18 10.21 8.03
N ALA A 147 5.96 9.78 8.40
CA ALA A 147 5.15 8.89 7.57
C ALA A 147 3.65 9.07 7.82
N GLY A 148 2.86 8.80 6.78
CA GLY A 148 1.39 8.92 6.84
C GLY A 148 0.68 7.72 7.46
N ASN A 149 1.29 6.55 7.48
CA ASN A 149 0.72 5.33 8.06
C ASN A 149 1.81 4.35 8.49
N TRP A 150 1.97 4.19 9.80
CA TRP A 150 2.99 3.32 10.39
C TRP A 150 2.74 1.82 10.15
N ASP A 151 1.49 1.39 9.97
CA ASP A 151 1.16 -0.02 9.71
C ASP A 151 1.84 -0.55 8.43
N TRP A 152 2.15 0.32 7.47
CA TRP A 152 2.85 -0.09 6.24
C TRP A 152 4.32 -0.45 6.48
N TYR A 153 4.90 0.06 7.55
CA TYR A 153 6.32 -0.09 7.84
C TYR A 153 6.62 -1.07 8.97
N MET A 154 5.60 -1.68 9.60
CA MET A 154 5.78 -2.63 10.70
C MET A 154 6.75 -3.76 10.36
N GLY A 155 6.59 -4.37 9.17
CA GLY A 155 7.48 -5.43 8.71
C GLY A 155 8.93 -4.98 8.55
N TRP A 156 9.13 -3.73 8.10
CA TRP A 156 10.46 -3.14 7.98
C TRP A 156 11.10 -2.95 9.35
N PHE A 157 10.37 -2.38 10.32
CA PHE A 157 10.88 -2.24 11.69
C PHE A 157 11.18 -3.59 12.35
N LEU A 158 10.31 -4.58 12.18
CA LEU A 158 10.52 -5.93 12.71
C LEU A 158 11.76 -6.61 12.11
N SER A 159 12.20 -6.24 10.92
CA SER A 159 13.40 -6.80 10.29
C SER A 159 14.70 -6.45 11.02
N PHE A 160 14.69 -5.46 11.91
CA PHE A 160 15.84 -5.06 12.73
C PHE A 160 15.88 -5.80 14.07
N GLY A 161 14.80 -6.49 14.46
CA GLY A 161 14.71 -7.10 15.78
C GLY A 161 14.78 -6.05 16.89
N SER A 162 15.70 -6.23 17.86
CA SER A 162 15.89 -5.31 18.99
C SER A 162 16.82 -4.12 18.72
N ARG A 163 17.34 -3.98 17.48
CA ARG A 163 18.32 -2.92 17.16
C ARG A 163 17.69 -1.56 16.86
N VAL A 164 16.38 -1.50 16.70
CA VAL A 164 15.62 -0.27 16.53
C VAL A 164 14.68 -0.12 17.71
N THR A 165 14.76 1.02 18.39
CA THR A 165 13.83 1.39 19.46
C THR A 165 12.96 2.54 19.00
N ILE A 166 11.64 2.37 18.99
CA ILE A 166 10.68 3.46 18.82
C ILE A 166 10.63 4.22 20.13
N MET A 167 11.03 5.48 20.11
CA MET A 167 10.98 6.37 21.28
C MET A 167 9.60 7.06 21.35
N GLU A 168 9.16 7.62 20.25
CA GLU A 168 7.90 8.34 20.11
C GLU A 168 7.29 8.10 18.71
N PRO A 169 5.95 8.18 18.59
CA PRO A 169 4.95 8.24 19.65
C PRO A 169 4.74 6.87 20.32
N GLU A 170 4.25 6.87 21.54
CA GLU A 170 3.97 5.63 22.27
C GLU A 170 2.98 4.72 21.52
N SER A 171 1.99 5.29 20.85
CA SER A 171 1.02 4.54 20.06
C SER A 171 1.69 3.69 18.95
N PHE A 172 2.78 4.18 18.36
CA PHE A 172 3.54 3.43 17.37
C PHE A 172 4.34 2.30 18.03
N ARG A 173 4.97 2.55 19.17
CA ARG A 173 5.69 1.54 19.96
C ARG A 173 4.77 0.41 20.39
N VAL A 174 3.58 0.73 20.92
CA VAL A 174 2.56 -0.24 21.33
C VAL A 174 2.12 -1.08 20.12
N ARG A 175 1.87 -0.42 18.99
CA ARG A 175 1.46 -1.12 17.76
C ARG A 175 2.51 -2.10 17.25
N LEU A 176 3.78 -1.71 17.26
CA LEU A 176 4.89 -2.60 16.88
C LEU A 176 5.00 -3.80 17.81
N PHE A 177 4.84 -3.59 19.11
CA PHE A 177 4.82 -4.66 20.10
C PHE A 177 3.68 -5.67 19.86
N GLU A 178 2.45 -5.18 19.60
CA GLU A 178 1.31 -6.05 19.29
C GLU A 178 1.56 -6.94 18.07
N VAL A 179 2.13 -6.38 17.00
CA VAL A 179 2.45 -7.14 15.78
C VAL A 179 3.54 -8.17 16.04
N ALA A 180 4.59 -7.79 16.79
CA ALA A 180 5.66 -8.70 17.18
C ALA A 180 5.13 -9.86 18.04
N GLN A 181 4.29 -9.56 19.02
CA GLN A 181 3.69 -10.55 19.91
C GLN A 181 2.75 -11.51 19.16
N ALA A 182 1.92 -10.98 18.27
CA ALA A 182 1.04 -11.81 17.42
C ALA A 182 1.86 -12.76 16.55
N THR A 183 2.97 -12.28 15.98
CA THR A 183 3.89 -13.11 15.19
C THR A 183 4.55 -14.20 16.07
N ALA A 184 5.05 -13.83 17.24
CA ALA A 184 5.66 -14.79 18.17
C ALA A 184 4.67 -15.86 18.63
N ASN A 185 3.44 -15.47 18.96
CA ASN A 185 2.40 -16.41 19.38
C ASN A 185 2.00 -17.37 18.25
N HIS A 186 1.93 -16.90 16.99
CA HIS A 186 1.64 -17.75 15.84
C HIS A 186 2.70 -18.84 15.61
N HIS A 187 3.96 -18.55 15.92
CA HIS A 187 5.08 -19.49 15.72
C HIS A 187 5.50 -20.22 16.99
N ARG A 188 4.81 -20.01 18.11
CA ARG A 188 5.04 -20.78 19.33
C ARG A 188 4.60 -22.22 19.08
N ARG A 189 5.50 -23.19 19.27
CA ARG A 189 5.12 -24.61 19.26
C ARG A 189 4.21 -24.87 20.47
N GLU A 190 3.08 -25.52 20.25
CA GLU A 190 2.31 -26.15 21.33
C GLU A 190 3.17 -27.30 21.86
N GLU A 191 3.63 -27.21 23.11
CA GLU A 191 4.27 -28.32 23.83
C GLU A 191 3.20 -29.28 24.36
#